data_ac6f2e1f37df7cce6acd1ed4fee06ed1
#
_entry.id   ac6f2e1f37df7cce6acd1ed4fee06ed1
#
_cell.length_a   1.000
_cell.length_b   1.000
_cell.length_c   1.000
_cell.angle_alpha   90.00
_cell.angle_beta   90.00
_cell.angle_gamma   90.00
#
_symmetry.space_group_name_H-M   'P 1'
#
loop_
_entity.id
_entity.type
_entity.pdbx_description
1 polymer ?
#
loop_
_entity_poly.entity_id
_entity_poly.type
_entity_poly.pdbx_seq_one_letter_code
_entity_poly.pdbx_strand_id
1 'polypeptide(L)'
;MKKHLAALLTALLLLCMALSAGAVGPALTATEAYCILDADTGLVLAQQNMNEELHPASITKVMTLGLACQKAQGNWDGVKLTVSHEDVYSLAGTDSSHIALQEGEEVPLQDALYGTMIASANDGANLLAEYFGGGTIEGGVAAMNAQVEALGLEHTHFANPHGISNDDHYTSCYDMAQILRWALEQPGFETVFTRNEMYTMQPTNVQPVTRYFSQQDKMRLHYSRYYIPAILGSKIGYTNIARYSYVCLAEQNGVRLICVTMQSQTKPDKYSDVRTLLEDAFARFTSYTDLPAKGLTEELEVVGGGGTLGRVTVTDPGVRLLLADGVTAQDVSVSLELPERYVLGASPEVYAVYTVSGGDKQESVGVRVPAVITGLDELLDANVGRELETASDVWPAKTAGMLILISLACTAAAAVVTVGVMRLLRRRNRKTRKH
;
A
#
# COMPACT_ATOMS: atom_id res chain seq x y z
N MET A 1 29.55 17.33 -14.61
CA MET A 1 28.21 17.23 -14.05
C MET A 1 27.18 16.61 -15.02
N LYS A 2 26.85 17.18 -16.20
CA LYS A 2 25.83 16.62 -17.12
C LYS A 2 26.15 15.19 -17.62
N LYS A 3 27.41 14.80 -17.82
CA LYS A 3 27.80 13.44 -18.26
C LYS A 3 27.67 12.39 -17.15
N HIS A 4 27.88 12.75 -15.88
CA HIS A 4 27.72 11.85 -14.75
C HIS A 4 26.23 11.66 -14.36
N LEU A 5 25.41 12.70 -14.55
CA LEU A 5 23.95 12.61 -14.36
C LEU A 5 23.29 11.70 -15.41
N ALA A 6 23.75 11.77 -16.67
CA ALA A 6 23.26 10.89 -17.74
C ALA A 6 23.68 9.41 -17.51
N ALA A 7 24.89 9.17 -17.00
CA ALA A 7 25.36 7.82 -16.67
C ALA A 7 24.61 7.24 -15.45
N LEU A 8 24.24 8.07 -14.46
CA LEU A 8 23.43 7.65 -13.31
C LEU A 8 21.99 7.32 -13.73
N LEU A 9 21.37 8.15 -14.59
CA LEU A 9 20.05 7.89 -15.15
C LEU A 9 20.02 6.62 -16.03
N THR A 10 21.08 6.37 -16.81
CA THR A 10 21.16 5.15 -17.63
C THR A 10 21.40 3.91 -16.77
N ALA A 11 22.16 4.00 -15.68
CA ALA A 11 22.34 2.92 -14.72
C ALA A 11 21.06 2.62 -13.94
N LEU A 12 20.28 3.65 -13.57
CA LEU A 12 18.99 3.50 -12.90
C LEU A 12 17.94 2.87 -13.84
N LEU A 13 17.91 3.28 -15.13
CA LEU A 13 17.03 2.69 -16.15
C LEU A 13 17.43 1.24 -16.49
N LEU A 14 18.72 0.90 -16.49
CA LEU A 14 19.21 -0.46 -16.70
C LEU A 14 18.91 -1.35 -15.49
N LEU A 15 18.92 -0.82 -14.28
CA LEU A 15 18.55 -1.55 -13.06
C LEU A 15 17.05 -1.90 -13.01
N CYS A 16 16.17 -1.03 -13.54
CA CYS A 16 14.74 -1.33 -13.68
C CYS A 16 14.43 -2.35 -14.78
N MET A 17 15.29 -2.51 -15.78
CA MET A 17 15.11 -3.52 -16.86
C MET A 17 15.66 -4.92 -16.52
N ALA A 18 16.56 -5.04 -15.54
CA ALA A 18 17.17 -6.33 -15.16
C ALA A 18 16.22 -7.23 -14.33
N LEU A 19 15.06 -6.71 -13.89
CA LEU A 19 14.12 -7.41 -13.02
C LEU A 19 13.21 -8.42 -13.74
N SER A 20 13.27 -8.57 -15.07
CA SER A 20 12.27 -9.37 -15.80
C SER A 20 12.77 -10.65 -16.47
N ALA A 21 14.08 -10.94 -16.46
CA ALA A 21 14.61 -12.07 -17.25
C ALA A 21 14.51 -13.44 -16.56
N GLY A 22 14.21 -13.51 -15.25
CA GLY A 22 14.08 -14.77 -14.49
C GLY A 22 12.63 -15.21 -14.20
N ALA A 23 11.65 -14.34 -14.39
CA ALA A 23 10.25 -14.54 -13.97
C ALA A 23 9.40 -15.24 -15.06
N VAL A 24 9.89 -16.34 -15.63
CA VAL A 24 9.13 -17.13 -16.62
C VAL A 24 8.24 -18.13 -15.90
N GLY A 25 6.93 -17.90 -15.97
CA GLY A 25 5.93 -18.84 -15.48
C GLY A 25 5.19 -19.56 -16.61
N PRO A 26 4.12 -20.31 -16.31
CA PRO A 26 3.28 -20.95 -17.31
C PRO A 26 2.72 -19.95 -18.31
N ALA A 27 2.82 -20.25 -19.60
CA ALA A 27 2.14 -19.45 -20.63
C ALA A 27 0.64 -19.74 -20.60
N LEU A 28 -0.16 -18.72 -20.34
CA LEU A 28 -1.61 -18.80 -20.34
C LEU A 28 -2.18 -18.29 -21.67
N THR A 29 -3.20 -18.96 -22.18
CA THR A 29 -3.86 -18.60 -23.44
C THR A 29 -5.25 -18.01 -23.24
N ALA A 30 -5.87 -18.24 -22.09
CA ALA A 30 -7.20 -17.77 -21.77
C ALA A 30 -7.21 -16.54 -20.84
N THR A 31 -6.09 -16.25 -20.19
CA THR A 31 -5.85 -15.06 -19.37
C THR A 31 -4.81 -14.17 -20.06
N GLU A 32 -5.13 -12.89 -20.25
CA GLU A 32 -4.28 -11.94 -20.96
C GLU A 32 -3.00 -11.63 -20.17
N ALA A 33 -3.16 -11.28 -18.90
CA ALA A 33 -2.05 -10.87 -18.05
C ALA A 33 -2.10 -11.53 -16.69
N TYR A 34 -0.91 -11.81 -16.13
CA TYR A 34 -0.78 -12.21 -14.73
C TYR A 34 0.55 -11.74 -14.11
N CYS A 35 0.57 -11.70 -12.78
CA CYS A 35 1.76 -11.47 -11.98
C CYS A 35 1.69 -12.31 -10.69
N ILE A 36 2.78 -13.00 -10.38
CA ILE A 36 3.02 -13.68 -9.09
C ILE A 36 4.15 -12.95 -8.39
N LEU A 37 3.87 -12.45 -7.20
CA LEU A 37 4.87 -11.85 -6.32
C LEU A 37 5.11 -12.71 -5.08
N ASP A 38 6.33 -12.68 -4.56
CA ASP A 38 6.59 -12.94 -3.15
C ASP A 38 5.94 -11.82 -2.32
N ALA A 39 5.01 -12.17 -1.46
CA ALA A 39 4.23 -11.19 -0.69
C ALA A 39 5.10 -10.37 0.29
N ASP A 40 6.21 -10.96 0.78
CA ASP A 40 7.06 -10.30 1.76
C ASP A 40 8.07 -9.35 1.11
N THR A 41 8.73 -9.79 0.02
CA THR A 41 9.80 -9.02 -0.62
C THR A 41 9.35 -8.17 -1.81
N GLY A 42 8.19 -8.52 -2.43
CA GLY A 42 7.71 -7.90 -3.66
C GLY A 42 8.45 -8.38 -4.92
N LEU A 43 9.28 -9.45 -4.80
CA LEU A 43 9.98 -10.03 -5.94
C LEU A 43 8.99 -10.69 -6.91
N VAL A 44 9.12 -10.38 -8.21
CA VAL A 44 8.34 -11.04 -9.27
C VAL A 44 8.85 -12.44 -9.50
N LEU A 45 8.02 -13.44 -9.26
CA LEU A 45 8.37 -14.85 -9.40
C LEU A 45 7.93 -15.44 -10.74
N ALA A 46 6.81 -14.93 -11.28
CA ALA A 46 6.29 -15.34 -12.59
C ALA A 46 5.40 -14.22 -13.16
N GLN A 47 5.41 -14.06 -14.49
CA GLN A 47 4.63 -13.01 -15.12
C GLN A 47 4.29 -13.31 -16.59
N GLN A 48 3.24 -12.71 -17.08
CA GLN A 48 2.86 -12.57 -18.49
C GLN A 48 2.17 -11.22 -18.65
N ASN A 49 2.65 -10.35 -19.53
CA ASN A 49 2.07 -9.03 -19.81
C ASN A 49 1.78 -8.22 -18.54
N MET A 50 2.65 -8.34 -17.51
CA MET A 50 2.35 -7.85 -16.16
C MET A 50 2.12 -6.35 -16.05
N ASN A 51 2.64 -5.57 -16.99
CA ASN A 51 2.52 -4.10 -17.03
C ASN A 51 1.45 -3.61 -18.02
N GLU A 52 0.69 -4.51 -18.65
CA GLU A 52 -0.38 -4.11 -19.57
C GLU A 52 -1.51 -3.43 -18.80
N GLU A 53 -1.96 -2.26 -19.30
CA GLU A 53 -3.05 -1.48 -18.72
C GLU A 53 -4.39 -2.10 -19.09
N LEU A 54 -5.07 -2.65 -18.10
CA LEU A 54 -6.33 -3.36 -18.24
C LEU A 54 -7.37 -2.85 -17.25
N HIS A 55 -8.64 -3.00 -17.58
CA HIS A 55 -9.72 -2.66 -16.64
C HIS A 55 -9.77 -3.66 -15.48
N PRO A 56 -9.66 -3.18 -14.22
CA PRO A 56 -9.58 -4.05 -13.05
C PRO A 56 -10.91 -4.68 -12.63
N ALA A 57 -12.03 -4.08 -12.95
CA ALA A 57 -13.31 -4.36 -12.30
C ALA A 57 -13.17 -4.26 -10.76
N SER A 58 -13.92 -5.08 -10.01
CA SER A 58 -13.98 -4.98 -8.54
C SER A 58 -12.71 -5.33 -7.76
N ILE A 59 -11.59 -5.71 -8.42
CA ILE A 59 -10.29 -5.79 -7.70
C ILE A 59 -9.79 -4.40 -7.30
N THR A 60 -10.29 -3.31 -7.91
CA THR A 60 -10.14 -1.91 -7.47
C THR A 60 -10.36 -1.73 -5.97
N LYS A 61 -11.33 -2.47 -5.40
CA LYS A 61 -11.70 -2.35 -3.99
C LYS A 61 -10.58 -2.72 -3.01
N VAL A 62 -9.51 -3.36 -3.47
CA VAL A 62 -8.30 -3.59 -2.66
C VAL A 62 -7.68 -2.25 -2.24
N MET A 63 -7.55 -1.30 -3.18
CA MET A 63 -7.07 0.06 -2.88
C MET A 63 -8.03 0.79 -1.94
N THR A 64 -9.33 0.76 -2.22
CA THR A 64 -10.36 1.40 -1.40
C THR A 64 -10.35 0.90 0.05
N LEU A 65 -10.27 -0.43 0.23
CA LEU A 65 -10.18 -1.04 1.57
C LEU A 65 -8.86 -0.73 2.25
N GLY A 66 -7.74 -0.74 1.52
CA GLY A 66 -6.42 -0.38 2.04
C GLY A 66 -6.42 1.04 2.62
N LEU A 67 -6.93 2.02 1.88
CA LEU A 67 -7.02 3.41 2.34
C LEU A 67 -8.00 3.59 3.52
N ALA A 68 -9.11 2.89 3.52
CA ALA A 68 -10.04 2.91 4.65
C ALA A 68 -9.40 2.34 5.92
N CYS A 69 -8.68 1.23 5.82
CA CYS A 69 -7.92 0.64 6.93
C CYS A 69 -6.75 1.53 7.37
N GLN A 70 -6.03 2.14 6.43
CA GLN A 70 -4.97 3.12 6.71
C GLN A 70 -5.52 4.28 7.55
N LYS A 71 -6.66 4.87 7.15
CA LYS A 71 -7.28 5.96 7.90
C LYS A 71 -7.78 5.52 9.27
N ALA A 72 -8.34 4.33 9.37
CA ALA A 72 -8.90 3.79 10.61
C ALA A 72 -7.83 3.39 11.63
N GLN A 73 -6.59 3.10 11.19
CA GLN A 73 -5.48 2.67 12.06
C GLN A 73 -5.86 1.51 13.00
N GLY A 74 -6.69 0.57 12.51
CA GLY A 74 -7.21 -0.55 13.29
C GLY A 74 -8.31 -0.17 14.31
N ASN A 75 -8.70 1.09 14.40
CA ASN A 75 -9.74 1.56 15.33
C ASN A 75 -11.08 1.68 14.61
N TRP A 76 -11.85 0.61 14.61
CA TRP A 76 -13.17 0.55 13.97
C TRP A 76 -14.33 0.70 14.95
N ASP A 77 -14.06 0.49 16.25
CA ASP A 77 -15.07 0.48 17.27
C ASP A 77 -15.70 1.88 17.45
N GLY A 78 -17.02 1.91 17.37
CA GLY A 78 -17.79 3.14 17.54
C GLY A 78 -17.74 4.12 16.35
N VAL A 79 -16.97 3.83 15.29
CA VAL A 79 -16.96 4.66 14.07
C VAL A 79 -18.19 4.31 13.25
N LYS A 80 -19.04 5.33 13.00
CA LYS A 80 -20.21 5.23 12.13
C LYS A 80 -20.08 6.19 10.98
N LEU A 81 -20.46 5.74 9.80
CA LEU A 81 -20.49 6.50 8.56
C LEU A 81 -21.95 6.78 8.21
N THR A 82 -22.27 8.00 7.80
CA THR A 82 -23.61 8.35 7.32
C THR A 82 -23.61 8.26 5.80
N VAL A 83 -24.50 7.43 5.27
CA VAL A 83 -24.63 7.24 3.81
C VAL A 83 -25.16 8.50 3.18
N SER A 84 -24.44 9.04 2.22
CA SER A 84 -24.82 10.21 1.45
C SER A 84 -25.79 9.86 0.31
N HIS A 85 -26.40 10.88 -0.29
CA HIS A 85 -27.15 10.72 -1.54
C HIS A 85 -26.28 10.14 -2.64
N GLU A 86 -25.05 10.66 -2.78
CA GLU A 86 -24.13 10.30 -3.84
C GLU A 86 -23.64 8.84 -3.73
N ASP A 87 -23.46 8.31 -2.51
CA ASP A 87 -23.05 6.91 -2.28
C ASP A 87 -23.97 5.90 -2.98
N VAL A 88 -25.26 6.23 -3.08
CA VAL A 88 -26.30 5.32 -3.60
C VAL A 88 -26.73 5.73 -5.01
N TYR A 89 -27.03 7.00 -5.24
CA TYR A 89 -27.66 7.45 -6.48
C TYR A 89 -26.68 7.58 -7.65
N SER A 90 -25.39 7.75 -7.39
CA SER A 90 -24.36 7.66 -8.44
C SER A 90 -24.31 6.28 -9.12
N LEU A 91 -24.82 5.25 -8.45
CA LEU A 91 -24.89 3.88 -8.95
C LEU A 91 -26.24 3.56 -9.64
N ALA A 92 -27.17 4.50 -9.70
CA ALA A 92 -28.49 4.29 -10.29
C ALA A 92 -28.38 3.92 -11.76
N GLY A 93 -29.11 2.86 -12.16
CA GLY A 93 -29.06 2.35 -13.53
C GLY A 93 -27.85 1.47 -13.86
N THR A 94 -26.96 1.24 -12.92
CA THR A 94 -25.88 0.25 -13.05
C THR A 94 -26.35 -1.12 -12.54
N ASP A 95 -25.98 -2.20 -13.26
CA ASP A 95 -26.17 -3.58 -12.79
C ASP A 95 -24.94 -3.97 -11.93
N SER A 96 -24.82 -3.35 -10.76
CA SER A 96 -23.65 -3.50 -9.90
C SER A 96 -23.99 -4.11 -8.55
N SER A 97 -23.01 -4.81 -7.95
CA SER A 97 -23.15 -5.38 -6.61
C SER A 97 -23.29 -4.28 -5.56
N HIS A 98 -24.23 -4.44 -4.61
CA HIS A 98 -24.47 -3.52 -3.52
C HIS A 98 -24.94 -4.27 -2.26
N ILE A 99 -24.90 -3.62 -1.11
CA ILE A 99 -25.48 -4.10 0.17
C ILE A 99 -26.75 -3.35 0.54
N ALA A 100 -27.35 -2.70 -0.45
CA ALA A 100 -28.60 -1.96 -0.36
C ALA A 100 -28.58 -0.86 0.71
N LEU A 101 -27.50 -0.06 0.74
CA LEU A 101 -27.44 1.13 1.58
C LEU A 101 -28.50 2.15 1.17
N GLN A 102 -28.97 2.94 2.11
CA GLN A 102 -29.95 3.99 1.88
C GLN A 102 -29.43 5.33 2.42
N GLU A 103 -29.77 6.42 1.73
CA GLU A 103 -29.44 7.78 2.16
C GLU A 103 -29.86 8.03 3.63
N GLY A 104 -28.97 8.59 4.42
CA GLY A 104 -29.16 8.85 5.86
C GLY A 104 -28.98 7.62 6.76
N GLU A 105 -28.60 6.48 6.20
CA GLU A 105 -28.30 5.28 6.98
C GLU A 105 -26.97 5.47 7.75
N GLU A 106 -26.96 5.17 9.06
CA GLU A 106 -25.76 5.14 9.88
C GLU A 106 -25.15 3.74 9.88
N VAL A 107 -24.05 3.56 9.17
CA VAL A 107 -23.38 2.28 8.96
C VAL A 107 -22.11 2.22 9.81
N PRO A 108 -21.94 1.22 10.68
CA PRO A 108 -20.65 0.98 11.32
C PRO A 108 -19.54 0.79 10.28
N LEU A 109 -18.37 1.40 10.51
CA LEU A 109 -17.23 1.29 9.58
C LEU A 109 -16.89 -0.18 9.30
N GLN A 110 -16.95 -1.02 10.31
CA GLN A 110 -16.73 -2.47 10.17
C GLN A 110 -17.71 -3.10 9.16
N ASP A 111 -18.98 -2.73 9.18
CA ASP A 111 -20.02 -3.25 8.28
C ASP A 111 -19.77 -2.80 6.85
N ALA A 112 -19.33 -1.54 6.66
CA ALA A 112 -18.94 -1.02 5.35
C ALA A 112 -17.72 -1.76 4.78
N LEU A 113 -16.69 -2.04 5.59
CA LEU A 113 -15.50 -2.79 5.19
C LEU A 113 -15.87 -4.22 4.74
N TYR A 114 -16.58 -4.96 5.58
CA TYR A 114 -16.95 -6.35 5.24
C TYR A 114 -17.97 -6.44 4.10
N GLY A 115 -18.92 -5.51 4.02
CA GLY A 115 -19.85 -5.44 2.89
C GLY A 115 -19.15 -5.18 1.57
N THR A 116 -18.21 -4.23 1.55
CA THR A 116 -17.38 -3.91 0.38
C THR A 116 -16.50 -5.09 -0.04
N MET A 117 -15.91 -5.79 0.92
CA MET A 117 -15.05 -6.93 0.62
C MET A 117 -15.83 -8.18 0.19
N ILE A 118 -16.75 -8.64 1.02
CA ILE A 118 -17.41 -9.97 0.88
C ILE A 118 -18.49 -9.93 -0.20
N ALA A 119 -19.39 -8.93 -0.15
CA ALA A 119 -20.46 -8.76 -1.11
C ALA A 119 -20.01 -7.99 -2.38
N SER A 120 -18.78 -7.49 -2.40
CA SER A 120 -18.28 -6.63 -3.48
C SER A 120 -19.09 -5.34 -3.66
N ALA A 121 -19.65 -4.80 -2.58
CA ALA A 121 -20.59 -3.69 -2.58
C ALA A 121 -19.98 -2.41 -3.17
N ASN A 122 -20.64 -1.81 -4.16
CA ASN A 122 -20.22 -0.55 -4.76
C ASN A 122 -20.68 0.64 -3.93
N ASP A 123 -21.88 0.58 -3.35
CA ASP A 123 -22.38 1.56 -2.38
C ASP A 123 -21.49 1.62 -1.12
N GLY A 124 -21.03 0.46 -0.64
CA GLY A 124 -20.06 0.39 0.44
C GLY A 124 -18.70 0.99 0.05
N ALA A 125 -18.26 0.79 -1.20
CA ALA A 125 -17.00 1.36 -1.68
C ALA A 125 -17.07 2.88 -1.81
N ASN A 126 -18.21 3.45 -2.26
CA ASN A 126 -18.45 4.89 -2.27
C ASN A 126 -18.40 5.47 -0.86
N LEU A 127 -19.14 4.88 0.09
CA LEU A 127 -19.16 5.29 1.49
C LEU A 127 -17.76 5.27 2.12
N LEU A 128 -16.95 4.26 1.83
CA LEU A 128 -15.56 4.20 2.28
C LEU A 128 -14.69 5.27 1.60
N ALA A 129 -14.92 5.58 0.31
CA ALA A 129 -14.22 6.64 -0.40
C ALA A 129 -14.53 8.01 0.21
N GLU A 130 -15.77 8.31 0.54
CA GLU A 130 -16.12 9.52 1.30
C GLU A 130 -15.42 9.55 2.66
N TYR A 131 -15.38 8.42 3.37
CA TYR A 131 -14.73 8.33 4.67
C TYR A 131 -13.26 8.73 4.62
N PHE A 132 -12.44 8.16 3.72
CA PHE A 132 -11.04 8.53 3.65
C PHE A 132 -10.77 9.77 2.79
N GLY A 133 -11.68 10.13 1.88
CA GLY A 133 -11.57 11.23 0.93
C GLY A 133 -12.01 12.60 1.46
N GLY A 134 -12.22 12.75 2.77
CA GLY A 134 -12.61 14.06 3.34
C GLY A 134 -14.08 14.41 3.15
N GLY A 135 -14.95 13.44 2.92
CA GLY A 135 -16.41 13.60 2.83
C GLY A 135 -16.95 13.65 1.41
N THR A 136 -16.17 13.29 0.40
CA THR A 136 -16.63 13.19 -1.00
C THR A 136 -16.01 11.99 -1.70
N ILE A 137 -16.73 11.42 -2.67
CA ILE A 137 -16.22 10.32 -3.50
C ILE A 137 -15.03 10.79 -4.35
N GLU A 138 -15.09 12.01 -4.91
CA GLU A 138 -14.00 12.60 -5.68
C GLU A 138 -12.72 12.75 -4.85
N GLY A 139 -12.85 13.19 -3.59
CA GLY A 139 -11.74 13.25 -2.64
C GLY A 139 -11.15 11.87 -2.37
N GLY A 140 -12.01 10.84 -2.31
CA GLY A 140 -11.59 9.44 -2.22
C GLY A 140 -10.80 8.98 -3.43
N VAL A 141 -11.29 9.26 -4.64
CA VAL A 141 -10.60 8.93 -5.90
C VAL A 141 -9.26 9.67 -5.99
N ALA A 142 -9.22 10.94 -5.59
CA ALA A 142 -7.96 11.70 -5.52
C ALA A 142 -6.95 11.06 -4.55
N ALA A 143 -7.41 10.59 -3.39
CA ALA A 143 -6.57 9.88 -2.42
C ALA A 143 -6.07 8.53 -2.97
N MET A 144 -6.90 7.79 -3.75
CA MET A 144 -6.47 6.57 -4.42
C MET A 144 -5.33 6.82 -5.41
N ASN A 145 -5.45 7.85 -6.26
CA ASN A 145 -4.41 8.21 -7.23
C ASN A 145 -3.15 8.77 -6.55
N ALA A 146 -3.29 9.54 -5.46
CA ALA A 146 -2.14 9.97 -4.66
C ALA A 146 -1.39 8.78 -4.04
N GLN A 147 -2.10 7.72 -3.64
CA GLN A 147 -1.45 6.50 -3.16
C GLN A 147 -0.75 5.72 -4.29
N VAL A 148 -1.31 5.70 -5.51
CA VAL A 148 -0.65 5.16 -6.71
C VAL A 148 0.69 5.85 -6.94
N GLU A 149 0.72 7.19 -6.91
CA GLU A 149 1.94 7.99 -7.04
C GLU A 149 2.94 7.71 -5.91
N ALA A 150 2.46 7.63 -4.65
CA ALA A 150 3.30 7.35 -3.49
C ALA A 150 3.96 5.95 -3.54
N LEU A 151 3.30 4.99 -4.19
CA LEU A 151 3.84 3.64 -4.42
C LEU A 151 4.73 3.56 -5.68
N GLY A 152 4.84 4.65 -6.47
CA GLY A 152 5.62 4.68 -7.70
C GLY A 152 5.06 3.80 -8.81
N LEU A 153 3.74 3.61 -8.86
CA LEU A 153 3.07 2.76 -9.85
C LEU A 153 2.77 3.57 -11.12
N GLU A 154 3.18 3.04 -12.27
CA GLU A 154 3.15 3.78 -13.54
C GLU A 154 1.99 3.40 -14.46
N HIS A 155 1.32 2.25 -14.20
CA HIS A 155 0.28 1.67 -15.04
C HIS A 155 -1.08 1.60 -14.35
N THR A 156 -1.37 2.57 -13.46
CA THR A 156 -2.62 2.59 -12.72
C THR A 156 -3.21 3.99 -12.62
N HIS A 157 -4.48 4.10 -12.94
CA HIS A 157 -5.30 5.28 -12.67
C HIS A 157 -6.71 4.86 -12.27
N PHE A 158 -7.22 5.42 -11.19
CA PHE A 158 -8.56 5.17 -10.69
C PHE A 158 -9.50 6.34 -11.00
N ALA A 159 -10.65 6.04 -11.62
CA ALA A 159 -11.73 6.99 -11.86
C ALA A 159 -12.91 6.82 -10.89
N ASN A 160 -12.93 5.72 -10.13
CA ASN A 160 -13.96 5.43 -9.13
C ASN A 160 -13.45 4.43 -8.07
N PRO A 161 -14.09 4.32 -6.89
CA PRO A 161 -13.60 3.46 -5.81
C PRO A 161 -14.03 1.99 -5.92
N HIS A 162 -14.82 1.61 -6.91
CA HIS A 162 -15.50 0.31 -6.96
C HIS A 162 -15.13 -0.57 -8.18
N GLY A 163 -14.63 0.03 -9.28
CA GLY A 163 -14.19 -0.70 -10.45
C GLY A 163 -15.24 -0.86 -11.56
N ILE A 164 -16.32 -0.08 -11.58
CA ILE A 164 -17.15 0.05 -12.77
C ILE A 164 -16.28 0.62 -13.89
N SER A 165 -16.36 0.00 -15.06
CA SER A 165 -15.51 0.35 -16.20
C SER A 165 -15.71 1.80 -16.63
N ASN A 166 -14.59 2.48 -16.84
CA ASN A 166 -14.46 3.83 -17.36
C ASN A 166 -13.14 3.85 -18.15
N ASP A 167 -13.05 4.60 -19.21
CA ASP A 167 -11.86 4.63 -20.07
C ASP A 167 -10.60 5.06 -19.30
N ASP A 168 -10.75 5.96 -18.30
CA ASP A 168 -9.68 6.42 -17.43
C ASP A 168 -9.47 5.53 -16.19
N HIS A 169 -10.10 4.34 -16.13
CA HIS A 169 -10.01 3.42 -14.98
C HIS A 169 -9.28 2.14 -15.37
N TYR A 170 -7.99 2.09 -15.10
CA TYR A 170 -7.12 0.98 -15.47
C TYR A 170 -6.08 0.68 -14.40
N THR A 171 -5.50 -0.50 -14.47
CA THR A 171 -4.35 -0.95 -13.68
C THR A 171 -3.60 -2.04 -14.44
N SER A 172 -2.42 -2.43 -13.95
CA SER A 172 -1.70 -3.59 -14.41
C SER A 172 -1.70 -4.71 -13.37
N CYS A 173 -1.33 -5.94 -13.78
CA CYS A 173 -1.19 -7.04 -12.82
C CYS A 173 -0.08 -6.78 -11.80
N TYR A 174 1.01 -6.16 -12.21
CA TYR A 174 2.10 -5.78 -11.32
C TYR A 174 1.67 -4.72 -10.31
N ASP A 175 1.07 -3.63 -10.79
CA ASP A 175 0.62 -2.55 -9.92
C ASP A 175 -0.42 -3.04 -8.90
N MET A 176 -1.38 -3.84 -9.35
CA MET A 176 -2.40 -4.42 -8.46
C MET A 176 -1.78 -5.35 -7.41
N ALA A 177 -0.72 -6.09 -7.76
CA ALA A 177 -0.02 -6.92 -6.81
C ALA A 177 0.74 -6.08 -5.76
N GLN A 178 1.37 -4.97 -6.15
CA GLN A 178 1.99 -4.02 -5.23
C GLN A 178 0.94 -3.29 -4.36
N ILE A 179 -0.22 -2.97 -4.92
CA ILE A 179 -1.34 -2.39 -4.16
C ILE A 179 -1.82 -3.37 -3.09
N LEU A 180 -1.98 -4.68 -3.41
CA LEU A 180 -2.34 -5.66 -2.39
C LEU A 180 -1.24 -5.81 -1.34
N ARG A 181 0.03 -5.83 -1.74
CA ARG A 181 1.16 -5.91 -0.82
C ARG A 181 1.16 -4.74 0.17
N TRP A 182 1.02 -3.51 -0.31
CA TRP A 182 0.87 -2.32 0.52
C TRP A 182 -0.37 -2.38 1.43
N ALA A 183 -1.51 -2.83 0.89
CA ALA A 183 -2.75 -2.93 1.67
C ALA A 183 -2.63 -3.92 2.83
N LEU A 184 -1.90 -5.03 2.65
CA LEU A 184 -1.64 -6.02 3.72
C LEU A 184 -0.85 -5.44 4.90
N GLU A 185 -0.09 -4.36 4.70
CA GLU A 185 0.62 -3.64 5.75
C GLU A 185 -0.32 -2.71 6.56
N GLN A 186 -1.53 -2.44 6.06
CA GLN A 186 -2.45 -1.53 6.73
C GLN A 186 -3.17 -2.23 7.90
N PRO A 187 -3.26 -1.58 9.09
CA PRO A 187 -3.85 -2.19 10.27
C PRO A 187 -5.27 -2.69 10.05
N GLY A 188 -5.49 -3.99 10.21
CA GLY A 188 -6.79 -4.65 10.08
C GLY A 188 -7.19 -5.05 8.66
N PHE A 189 -6.46 -4.63 7.61
CA PHE A 189 -6.80 -4.99 6.24
C PHE A 189 -6.80 -6.52 6.04
N GLU A 190 -5.75 -7.21 6.49
CA GLU A 190 -5.65 -8.67 6.31
C GLU A 190 -6.82 -9.39 6.98
N THR A 191 -7.28 -8.93 8.14
CA THR A 191 -8.45 -9.49 8.84
C THR A 191 -9.73 -9.41 8.00
N VAL A 192 -9.94 -8.28 7.30
CA VAL A 192 -11.09 -8.12 6.39
C VAL A 192 -10.90 -8.94 5.12
N PHE A 193 -9.71 -8.90 4.53
CA PHE A 193 -9.37 -9.55 3.26
C PHE A 193 -9.42 -11.07 3.33
N THR A 194 -8.99 -11.66 4.44
CA THR A 194 -8.95 -13.11 4.64
C THR A 194 -10.23 -13.70 5.19
N ARG A 195 -11.20 -12.88 5.61
CA ARG A 195 -12.46 -13.39 6.16
C ARG A 195 -13.19 -14.27 5.14
N ASN A 196 -13.54 -15.48 5.57
CA ASN A 196 -14.23 -16.47 4.74
C ASN A 196 -15.63 -16.83 5.25
N GLU A 197 -15.89 -16.61 6.54
CA GLU A 197 -17.19 -16.86 7.14
C GLU A 197 -18.22 -15.82 6.70
N MET A 198 -19.48 -16.23 6.74
CA MET A 198 -20.61 -15.31 6.55
C MET A 198 -20.51 -14.15 7.55
N TYR A 199 -20.71 -12.94 7.05
CA TYR A 199 -20.79 -11.74 7.87
C TYR A 199 -22.26 -11.31 8.06
N THR A 200 -22.59 -10.87 9.26
CA THR A 200 -23.95 -10.43 9.61
C THR A 200 -23.91 -8.95 9.98
N MET A 201 -24.53 -8.13 9.17
CA MET A 201 -24.76 -6.71 9.45
C MET A 201 -26.10 -6.55 10.16
N GLN A 202 -26.08 -5.93 11.33
CA GLN A 202 -27.28 -5.70 12.14
C GLN A 202 -28.18 -4.61 11.53
N PRO A 203 -29.47 -4.55 11.92
CA PRO A 203 -30.35 -3.44 11.55
C PRO A 203 -29.75 -2.08 11.90
N THR A 204 -30.03 -1.09 11.06
CA THR A 204 -29.55 0.29 11.23
C THR A 204 -30.72 1.24 11.59
N ASN A 205 -30.45 2.53 11.70
CA ASN A 205 -31.46 3.56 11.94
C ASN A 205 -32.49 3.66 10.80
N VAL A 206 -32.13 3.28 9.57
CA VAL A 206 -33.01 3.37 8.38
C VAL A 206 -33.55 2.00 7.99
N GLN A 207 -32.73 0.95 8.07
CA GLN A 207 -33.09 -0.39 7.64
C GLN A 207 -33.30 -1.35 8.83
N PRO A 208 -34.53 -1.81 9.08
CA PRO A 208 -34.85 -2.70 10.23
C PRO A 208 -34.54 -4.19 9.94
N VAL A 209 -33.82 -4.49 8.85
CA VAL A 209 -33.55 -5.87 8.38
C VAL A 209 -32.08 -6.23 8.54
N THR A 210 -31.81 -7.39 9.13
CA THR A 210 -30.45 -7.97 9.17
C THR A 210 -30.03 -8.38 7.78
N ARG A 211 -28.80 -7.99 7.39
CA ARG A 211 -28.19 -8.33 6.10
C ARG A 211 -27.07 -9.35 6.28
N TYR A 212 -26.98 -10.33 5.36
CA TYR A 212 -26.01 -11.40 5.42
C TYR A 212 -25.12 -11.38 4.18
N PHE A 213 -23.81 -11.36 4.35
CA PHE A 213 -22.84 -11.35 3.28
C PHE A 213 -22.05 -12.67 3.28
N SER A 214 -22.13 -13.40 2.18
CA SER A 214 -21.44 -14.69 2.01
C SER A 214 -20.33 -14.57 0.99
N GLN A 215 -19.27 -15.36 1.20
CA GLN A 215 -18.13 -15.43 0.28
C GLN A 215 -18.58 -15.82 -1.13
N GLN A 216 -18.16 -15.03 -2.12
CA GLN A 216 -18.51 -15.19 -3.53
C GLN A 216 -17.45 -15.98 -4.32
N ASP A 217 -16.21 -16.02 -3.84
CA ASP A 217 -15.12 -16.71 -4.51
C ASP A 217 -15.16 -18.22 -4.29
N LYS A 218 -15.42 -18.96 -5.38
CA LYS A 218 -15.50 -20.42 -5.34
C LYS A 218 -14.18 -21.11 -5.03
N MET A 219 -13.04 -20.44 -5.19
CA MET A 219 -11.74 -20.99 -4.78
C MET A 219 -11.54 -21.00 -3.28
N ARG A 220 -12.34 -20.25 -2.53
CA ARG A 220 -12.30 -20.19 -1.06
C ARG A 220 -13.39 -21.04 -0.38
N LEU A 221 -14.33 -21.57 -1.14
CA LEU A 221 -15.45 -22.39 -0.63
C LEU A 221 -15.06 -23.86 -0.64
N HIS A 222 -14.87 -24.47 0.54
CA HIS A 222 -14.38 -25.86 0.71
C HIS A 222 -15.23 -26.93 0.00
N TYR A 223 -16.52 -26.66 -0.27
CA TYR A 223 -17.40 -27.55 -1.00
C TYR A 223 -17.36 -27.34 -2.54
N SER A 224 -16.60 -26.35 -2.99
CA SER A 224 -16.45 -26.06 -4.43
C SER A 224 -15.39 -26.97 -5.06
N ARG A 225 -15.65 -27.43 -6.28
CA ARG A 225 -14.64 -28.16 -7.09
C ARG A 225 -13.40 -27.31 -7.40
N TYR A 226 -13.49 -25.99 -7.24
CA TYR A 226 -12.40 -25.03 -7.49
C TYR A 226 -11.61 -24.71 -6.25
N TYR A 227 -11.97 -25.27 -5.10
CA TYR A 227 -11.34 -24.96 -3.82
C TYR A 227 -9.82 -25.14 -3.85
N ILE A 228 -9.08 -24.12 -3.35
CA ILE A 228 -7.64 -24.14 -3.19
C ILE A 228 -7.34 -23.77 -1.72
N PRO A 229 -6.92 -24.74 -0.89
CA PRO A 229 -6.68 -24.50 0.54
C PRO A 229 -5.66 -23.40 0.84
N ALA A 230 -4.67 -23.22 -0.05
CA ALA A 230 -3.62 -22.22 0.12
C ALA A 230 -4.12 -20.77 0.03
N ILE A 231 -5.29 -20.49 -0.57
CA ILE A 231 -5.81 -19.13 -0.70
C ILE A 231 -6.38 -18.64 0.63
N LEU A 232 -5.69 -17.70 1.25
CA LEU A 232 -6.08 -17.06 2.50
C LEU A 232 -7.13 -15.98 2.29
N GLY A 233 -6.92 -15.12 1.30
CA GLY A 233 -7.79 -14.00 0.97
C GLY A 233 -7.84 -13.74 -0.53
N SER A 234 -8.97 -13.20 -1.04
CA SER A 234 -9.09 -12.91 -2.46
C SER A 234 -10.14 -11.85 -2.76
N LYS A 235 -9.96 -11.15 -3.89
CA LYS A 235 -10.99 -10.30 -4.49
C LYS A 235 -11.21 -10.71 -5.94
N ILE A 236 -12.46 -10.94 -6.30
CA ILE A 236 -12.89 -11.23 -7.67
C ILE A 236 -13.43 -9.96 -8.32
N GLY A 237 -13.26 -9.84 -9.64
CA GLY A 237 -13.83 -8.79 -10.46
C GLY A 237 -14.43 -9.33 -11.75
N TYR A 238 -15.45 -8.64 -12.26
CA TYR A 238 -16.03 -8.87 -13.55
C TYR A 238 -16.78 -7.63 -14.05
N THR A 239 -16.52 -7.24 -15.27
CA THR A 239 -17.40 -6.43 -16.11
C THR A 239 -17.31 -6.99 -17.54
N ASN A 240 -18.23 -6.58 -18.41
CA ASN A 240 -18.21 -7.03 -19.81
C ASN A 240 -16.91 -6.64 -20.53
N ILE A 241 -16.29 -5.51 -20.16
CA ILE A 241 -15.04 -5.02 -20.74
C ILE A 241 -13.83 -5.68 -20.07
N ALA A 242 -13.77 -5.67 -18.74
CA ALA A 242 -12.66 -6.24 -17.96
C ALA A 242 -12.59 -7.78 -18.04
N ARG A 243 -13.65 -8.45 -18.46
CA ARG A 243 -13.77 -9.90 -18.31
C ARG A 243 -13.57 -10.30 -16.85
N TYR A 244 -12.90 -11.42 -16.57
CA TYR A 244 -12.68 -11.88 -15.21
C TYR A 244 -11.30 -11.43 -14.72
N SER A 245 -11.28 -10.72 -13.62
CA SER A 245 -10.08 -10.34 -12.87
C SER A 245 -10.06 -11.02 -11.51
N TYR A 246 -8.86 -11.22 -10.99
CA TYR A 246 -8.64 -11.89 -9.71
C TYR A 246 -7.38 -11.38 -9.03
N VAL A 247 -7.42 -11.23 -7.73
CA VAL A 247 -6.25 -10.99 -6.89
C VAL A 247 -6.38 -11.80 -5.61
N CYS A 248 -5.32 -12.47 -5.19
CA CYS A 248 -5.32 -13.23 -3.93
C CYS A 248 -3.99 -13.18 -3.21
N LEU A 249 -4.08 -13.44 -1.89
CA LEU A 249 -2.99 -13.83 -1.03
C LEU A 249 -3.12 -15.36 -0.82
N ALA A 250 -2.03 -16.09 -1.06
CA ALA A 250 -1.96 -17.54 -0.87
C ALA A 250 -0.73 -17.92 -0.07
N GLU A 251 -0.82 -18.96 0.74
CA GLU A 251 0.30 -19.45 1.55
C GLU A 251 0.33 -20.97 1.61
N GLN A 252 1.51 -21.55 1.40
CA GLN A 252 1.78 -22.97 1.57
C GLN A 252 3.24 -23.21 1.97
N ASN A 253 3.47 -23.98 3.02
CA ASN A 253 4.82 -24.35 3.50
C ASN A 253 5.74 -23.15 3.76
N GLY A 254 5.20 -22.03 4.25
CA GLY A 254 5.94 -20.80 4.48
C GLY A 254 6.23 -19.97 3.22
N VAL A 255 5.82 -20.43 2.04
CA VAL A 255 5.82 -19.61 0.81
C VAL A 255 4.54 -18.80 0.78
N ARG A 256 4.67 -17.47 0.77
CA ARG A 256 3.53 -16.53 0.80
C ARG A 256 3.52 -15.72 -0.49
N LEU A 257 2.47 -15.88 -1.27
CA LEU A 257 2.36 -15.37 -2.64
C LEU A 257 1.19 -14.40 -2.81
N ILE A 258 1.40 -13.35 -3.61
CA ILE A 258 0.33 -12.58 -4.21
C ILE A 258 0.20 -13.02 -5.67
N CYS A 259 -1.02 -13.41 -6.06
CA CYS A 259 -1.34 -13.79 -7.44
C CYS A 259 -2.40 -12.85 -7.99
N VAL A 260 -2.09 -12.22 -9.12
CA VAL A 260 -3.03 -11.37 -9.87
C VAL A 260 -3.21 -11.95 -11.27
N THR A 261 -4.46 -12.05 -11.72
CA THR A 261 -4.82 -12.36 -13.12
C THR A 261 -5.86 -11.37 -13.62
N MET A 262 -5.71 -10.91 -14.85
CA MET A 262 -6.64 -9.97 -15.47
C MET A 262 -7.04 -10.44 -16.86
N GLN A 263 -8.26 -10.08 -17.25
CA GLN A 263 -8.85 -10.36 -18.55
C GLN A 263 -8.90 -11.87 -18.91
N SER A 264 -9.20 -12.73 -17.92
CA SER A 264 -9.52 -14.13 -18.20
C SER A 264 -10.84 -14.23 -18.97
N GLN A 265 -10.88 -15.02 -20.03
CA GLN A 265 -12.01 -15.04 -20.97
C GLN A 265 -13.28 -15.57 -20.35
N THR A 266 -13.19 -16.64 -19.57
CA THR A 266 -14.35 -17.24 -18.90
C THR A 266 -14.09 -17.44 -17.41
N LYS A 267 -15.17 -17.64 -16.65
CA LYS A 267 -15.08 -17.93 -15.22
C LYS A 267 -14.36 -19.25 -14.91
N PRO A 268 -14.53 -20.35 -15.65
CA PRO A 268 -13.71 -21.54 -15.52
C PRO A 268 -12.22 -21.31 -15.80
N ASP A 269 -11.87 -20.55 -16.85
CA ASP A 269 -10.48 -20.24 -17.20
C ASP A 269 -9.78 -19.53 -16.05
N LYS A 270 -10.39 -18.48 -15.50
CA LYS A 270 -9.86 -17.80 -14.31
C LYS A 270 -9.49 -18.78 -13.19
N TYR A 271 -10.35 -19.76 -12.91
CA TYR A 271 -10.11 -20.72 -11.82
C TYR A 271 -9.00 -21.72 -12.15
N SER A 272 -8.93 -22.20 -13.41
CA SER A 272 -7.89 -23.13 -13.83
C SER A 272 -6.54 -22.45 -13.92
N ASP A 273 -6.49 -21.21 -14.43
CA ASP A 273 -5.26 -20.46 -14.60
C ASP A 273 -4.65 -20.06 -13.24
N VAL A 274 -5.46 -19.55 -12.31
CA VAL A 274 -4.99 -19.24 -10.95
C VAL A 274 -4.46 -20.50 -10.25
N ARG A 275 -5.13 -21.64 -10.39
CA ARG A 275 -4.65 -22.93 -9.86
C ARG A 275 -3.30 -23.30 -10.45
N THR A 276 -3.16 -23.25 -11.78
CA THR A 276 -1.92 -23.58 -12.49
C THR A 276 -0.77 -22.69 -12.01
N LEU A 277 -1.02 -21.38 -11.89
CA LEU A 277 -0.02 -20.41 -11.45
C LEU A 277 0.44 -20.65 -10.00
N LEU A 278 -0.50 -20.90 -9.10
CA LEU A 278 -0.17 -21.16 -7.68
C LEU A 278 0.55 -22.51 -7.49
N GLU A 279 0.07 -23.57 -8.16
CA GLU A 279 0.71 -24.89 -8.10
C GLU A 279 2.13 -24.85 -8.69
N ASP A 280 2.35 -24.17 -9.81
CA ASP A 280 3.67 -23.96 -10.38
C ASP A 280 4.60 -23.18 -9.43
N ALA A 281 4.13 -22.06 -8.89
CA ALA A 281 4.93 -21.22 -8.00
C ALA A 281 5.28 -21.98 -6.69
N PHE A 282 4.31 -22.65 -6.05
CA PHE A 282 4.58 -23.44 -4.85
C PHE A 282 5.49 -24.66 -5.09
N ALA A 283 5.52 -25.19 -6.31
CA ALA A 283 6.42 -26.27 -6.68
C ALA A 283 7.86 -25.79 -6.93
N ARG A 284 8.02 -24.56 -7.47
CA ARG A 284 9.33 -24.03 -7.87
C ARG A 284 10.07 -23.25 -6.80
N PHE A 285 9.39 -22.74 -5.79
CA PHE A 285 10.00 -21.88 -4.78
C PHE A 285 9.95 -22.46 -3.39
N THR A 286 11.07 -22.32 -2.68
CA THR A 286 11.21 -22.74 -1.28
C THR A 286 11.56 -21.51 -0.42
N SER A 287 10.97 -21.44 0.79
CA SER A 287 11.20 -20.35 1.74
C SER A 287 12.45 -20.60 2.58
N TYR A 288 13.35 -19.62 2.63
CA TYR A 288 14.57 -19.61 3.43
C TYR A 288 14.57 -18.40 4.38
N THR A 289 14.77 -18.68 5.67
CA THR A 289 14.85 -17.66 6.73
C THR A 289 16.25 -17.55 7.35
N ASP A 290 17.11 -18.54 7.11
CA ASP A 290 18.45 -18.61 7.69
C ASP A 290 19.50 -18.46 6.58
N LEU A 291 19.76 -17.18 6.22
CA LEU A 291 20.71 -16.83 5.19
C LEU A 291 22.12 -16.66 5.79
N PRO A 292 23.21 -17.06 5.07
CA PRO A 292 24.59 -17.07 5.61
C PRO A 292 25.09 -15.69 6.05
N ALA A 293 24.55 -14.62 5.49
CA ALA A 293 24.98 -13.24 5.77
C ALA A 293 24.08 -12.50 6.78
N LYS A 294 23.24 -13.24 7.52
CA LYS A 294 22.34 -12.67 8.52
C LYS A 294 23.11 -11.87 9.58
N GLY A 295 22.68 -10.60 9.79
CA GLY A 295 23.27 -9.73 10.79
C GLY A 295 24.51 -8.97 10.30
N LEU A 296 24.69 -8.78 8.99
CA LEU A 296 25.68 -7.86 8.47
C LEU A 296 25.46 -6.46 9.06
N THR A 297 26.52 -5.85 9.61
CA THR A 297 26.48 -4.52 10.23
C THR A 297 27.58 -3.63 9.67
N GLU A 298 27.24 -2.35 9.47
CA GLU A 298 28.19 -1.30 9.12
C GLU A 298 27.95 -0.04 9.95
N GLU A 299 29.00 0.75 10.13
CA GLU A 299 28.93 2.02 10.84
C GLU A 299 28.65 3.17 9.86
N LEU A 300 27.66 4.01 10.18
CA LEU A 300 27.29 5.18 9.38
C LEU A 300 27.52 6.46 10.18
N GLU A 301 28.28 7.41 9.62
CA GLU A 301 28.50 8.71 10.22
C GLU A 301 27.25 9.56 10.17
N VAL A 302 26.89 10.18 11.32
CA VAL A 302 25.76 11.10 11.44
C VAL A 302 26.27 12.52 11.54
N VAL A 303 25.73 13.41 10.70
CA VAL A 303 26.09 14.84 10.68
C VAL A 303 24.85 15.71 10.93
N GLY A 304 25.03 16.80 11.65
CA GLY A 304 23.98 17.78 11.96
C GLY A 304 24.56 19.04 12.60
N GLY A 305 23.83 20.15 12.62
CA GLY A 305 24.25 21.37 13.28
C GLY A 305 25.59 21.96 12.82
N GLY A 306 26.11 21.53 11.64
CA GLY A 306 27.38 22.00 11.07
C GLY A 306 28.60 21.10 11.39
N GLY A 307 28.39 19.92 11.95
CA GLY A 307 29.50 18.98 12.26
C GLY A 307 29.06 17.52 12.39
N THR A 308 30.05 16.66 12.68
CA THR A 308 29.80 15.25 12.97
C THR A 308 29.26 15.10 14.39
N LEU A 309 28.11 14.44 14.52
CA LEU A 309 27.47 14.12 15.80
C LEU A 309 28.01 12.81 16.40
N GLY A 310 28.34 11.84 15.55
CA GLY A 310 28.84 10.52 15.91
C GLY A 310 28.59 9.48 14.86
N ARG A 311 28.44 8.21 15.28
CA ARG A 311 28.14 7.09 14.41
C ARG A 311 26.97 6.30 14.93
N VAL A 312 26.24 5.69 14.01
CA VAL A 312 25.14 4.75 14.26
C VAL A 312 25.47 3.42 13.60
N THR A 313 24.91 2.34 14.11
CA THR A 313 25.06 1.03 13.49
C THR A 313 23.91 0.78 12.55
N VAL A 314 24.19 0.43 11.30
CA VAL A 314 23.21 -0.04 10.33
C VAL A 314 23.32 -1.56 10.25
N THR A 315 22.19 -2.24 10.40
CA THR A 315 22.13 -3.70 10.46
C THR A 315 21.16 -4.22 9.40
N ASP A 316 21.55 -5.31 8.73
CA ASP A 316 20.64 -6.10 7.91
C ASP A 316 19.47 -6.63 8.77
N PRO A 317 18.20 -6.37 8.40
CA PRO A 317 17.04 -6.78 9.17
C PRO A 317 16.85 -8.31 9.21
N GLY A 318 17.51 -9.03 8.31
CA GLY A 318 17.21 -10.43 8.03
C GLY A 318 15.84 -10.59 7.39
N VAL A 319 15.81 -11.05 6.16
CA VAL A 319 14.56 -11.27 5.44
C VAL A 319 14.37 -12.76 5.16
N ARG A 320 13.13 -13.15 4.98
CA ARG A 320 12.76 -14.40 4.35
C ARG A 320 12.86 -14.22 2.84
N LEU A 321 13.60 -15.10 2.16
CA LEU A 321 13.66 -15.12 0.70
C LEU A 321 13.01 -16.37 0.14
N LEU A 322 12.36 -16.26 -1.00
CA LEU A 322 11.93 -17.37 -1.82
C LEU A 322 13.01 -17.66 -2.87
N LEU A 323 13.61 -18.85 -2.79
CA LEU A 323 14.63 -19.28 -3.74
C LEU A 323 14.03 -20.34 -4.68
N ALA A 324 14.37 -20.22 -5.95
CA ALA A 324 13.94 -21.19 -6.96
C ALA A 324 14.66 -22.55 -6.79
N ASP A 325 14.08 -23.60 -7.36
CA ASP A 325 14.69 -24.93 -7.38
C ASP A 325 16.12 -24.88 -7.91
N GLY A 326 17.02 -25.57 -7.18
CA GLY A 326 18.45 -25.60 -7.49
C GLY A 326 19.25 -24.42 -6.95
N VAL A 327 18.60 -23.41 -6.36
CA VAL A 327 19.24 -22.28 -5.66
C VAL A 327 19.17 -22.52 -4.16
N THR A 328 20.25 -22.28 -3.45
CA THR A 328 20.37 -22.49 -2.01
C THR A 328 20.70 -21.19 -1.29
N ALA A 329 20.57 -21.17 0.04
CA ALA A 329 20.97 -20.02 0.84
C ALA A 329 22.46 -19.63 0.67
N GLN A 330 23.33 -20.55 0.21
CA GLN A 330 24.75 -20.27 -0.06
C GLN A 330 24.97 -19.45 -1.34
N ASP A 331 23.98 -19.42 -2.22
CA ASP A 331 24.00 -18.64 -3.45
C ASP A 331 23.52 -17.20 -3.23
N VAL A 332 23.17 -16.84 -1.99
CA VAL A 332 22.72 -15.52 -1.58
C VAL A 332 23.85 -14.74 -0.96
N SER A 333 24.15 -13.57 -1.48
CA SER A 333 25.02 -12.57 -0.87
C SER A 333 24.22 -11.38 -0.38
N VAL A 334 24.68 -10.74 0.69
CA VAL A 334 24.05 -9.53 1.26
C VAL A 334 25.08 -8.43 1.29
N SER A 335 24.66 -7.22 0.92
CA SER A 335 25.43 -5.99 1.08
C SER A 335 24.55 -4.88 1.65
N LEU A 336 25.16 -3.91 2.33
CA LEU A 336 24.47 -2.71 2.77
C LEU A 336 24.71 -1.59 1.78
N GLU A 337 23.66 -0.95 1.29
CA GLU A 337 23.71 0.29 0.54
C GLU A 337 23.51 1.44 1.53
N LEU A 338 24.57 2.21 1.75
CA LEU A 338 24.59 3.32 2.70
C LEU A 338 24.94 4.63 1.97
N PRO A 339 24.34 5.76 2.35
CA PRO A 339 24.86 7.05 1.92
C PRO A 339 26.26 7.29 2.55
N GLU A 340 27.05 8.18 1.97
CA GLU A 340 28.38 8.53 2.52
C GLU A 340 28.27 9.00 4.00
N ARG A 341 27.20 9.67 4.35
CA ARG A 341 26.85 10.11 5.70
C ARG A 341 25.34 10.31 5.84
N TYR A 342 24.81 10.12 7.04
CA TYR A 342 23.42 10.43 7.35
C TYR A 342 23.28 11.87 7.84
N VAL A 343 22.48 12.66 7.12
CA VAL A 343 22.17 14.06 7.52
C VAL A 343 20.94 14.04 8.42
N LEU A 344 21.10 14.51 9.66
CA LEU A 344 20.02 14.55 10.63
C LEU A 344 18.83 15.37 10.11
N GLY A 345 17.64 14.79 10.17
CA GLY A 345 16.39 15.39 9.66
C GLY A 345 16.07 15.03 8.21
N ALA A 346 16.97 14.35 7.48
CA ALA A 346 16.65 13.71 6.21
C ALA A 346 16.13 12.28 6.45
N SER A 347 15.33 11.75 5.54
CA SER A 347 15.00 10.32 5.55
C SER A 347 16.26 9.53 5.20
N PRO A 348 16.75 8.61 6.05
CA PRO A 348 17.93 7.84 5.74
C PRO A 348 17.60 6.81 4.64
N GLU A 349 18.30 6.90 3.51
CA GLU A 349 18.24 5.88 2.45
C GLU A 349 19.26 4.79 2.75
N VAL A 350 18.95 3.91 3.69
CA VAL A 350 19.79 2.77 4.09
C VAL A 350 19.07 1.46 3.75
N TYR A 351 19.72 0.59 2.99
CA TYR A 351 19.10 -0.64 2.52
C TYR A 351 20.04 -1.83 2.65
N ALA A 352 19.47 -2.99 2.93
CA ALA A 352 20.12 -4.27 2.73
C ALA A 352 19.74 -4.81 1.34
N VAL A 353 20.72 -5.18 0.55
CA VAL A 353 20.56 -5.72 -0.79
C VAL A 353 20.98 -7.18 -0.79
N TYR A 354 20.00 -8.05 -1.00
CA TYR A 354 20.20 -9.49 -1.14
C TYR A 354 20.33 -9.82 -2.62
N THR A 355 21.48 -10.33 -3.01
CA THR A 355 21.74 -10.74 -4.39
C THR A 355 21.81 -12.26 -4.46
N VAL A 356 20.95 -12.83 -5.28
CA VAL A 356 20.92 -14.28 -5.54
C VAL A 356 21.77 -14.56 -6.79
N SER A 357 22.81 -15.38 -6.64
CA SER A 357 23.72 -15.79 -7.71
C SER A 357 23.57 -17.29 -7.89
N GLY A 358 22.96 -17.75 -8.97
CA GLY A 358 22.83 -19.19 -9.24
C GLY A 358 21.59 -19.54 -10.06
N GLY A 359 21.65 -20.66 -10.75
CA GLY A 359 20.67 -21.13 -11.71
C GLY A 359 21.27 -21.16 -13.13
N ASP A 360 20.60 -21.81 -14.06
CA ASP A 360 21.04 -22.04 -15.45
C ASP A 360 21.23 -20.75 -16.27
N LYS A 361 20.88 -19.59 -15.71
CA LYS A 361 21.09 -18.27 -16.31
C LYS A 361 21.78 -17.36 -15.30
N GLN A 362 22.91 -16.87 -15.66
CA GLN A 362 23.86 -16.04 -14.95
C GLN A 362 23.32 -14.62 -14.60
N GLU A 363 22.06 -14.49 -14.23
CA GLU A 363 21.43 -13.23 -13.83
C GLU A 363 21.22 -13.21 -12.32
N SER A 364 21.87 -12.24 -11.67
CA SER A 364 21.65 -11.97 -10.24
C SER A 364 20.35 -11.17 -10.05
N VAL A 365 19.47 -11.68 -9.22
CA VAL A 365 18.25 -10.96 -8.80
C VAL A 365 18.55 -10.28 -7.48
N GLY A 366 18.35 -8.96 -7.39
CA GLY A 366 18.53 -8.18 -6.18
C GLY A 366 17.20 -7.91 -5.48
N VAL A 367 17.10 -8.24 -4.19
CA VAL A 367 16.00 -7.80 -3.33
C VAL A 367 16.53 -6.71 -2.40
N ARG A 368 15.92 -5.53 -2.43
CA ARG A 368 16.31 -4.35 -1.66
C ARG A 368 15.29 -4.09 -0.57
N VAL A 369 15.71 -4.12 0.69
CA VAL A 369 14.84 -3.88 1.85
C VAL A 369 15.43 -2.81 2.76
N PRO A 370 14.63 -1.99 3.46
CA PRO A 370 15.14 -1.02 4.41
C PRO A 370 15.99 -1.71 5.48
N ALA A 371 17.22 -1.22 5.71
CA ALA A 371 18.07 -1.66 6.79
C ALA A 371 17.69 -0.99 8.11
N VAL A 372 18.06 -1.61 9.23
CA VAL A 372 17.75 -1.11 10.58
C VAL A 372 18.87 -0.22 11.07
N ILE A 373 18.56 1.00 11.50
CA ILE A 373 19.49 1.90 12.17
C ILE A 373 19.29 1.76 13.71
N THR A 374 20.37 1.53 14.42
CA THR A 374 20.38 1.47 15.88
C THR A 374 21.38 2.48 16.48
N GLY A 375 21.11 2.97 17.71
CA GLY A 375 21.95 3.93 18.39
C GLY A 375 21.69 5.40 18.02
N LEU A 376 20.67 5.69 17.21
CA LEU A 376 20.34 7.07 16.81
C LEU A 376 19.80 7.89 17.99
N ASP A 377 18.90 7.31 18.79
CA ASP A 377 18.30 8.01 19.93
C ASP A 377 19.36 8.32 21.01
N GLU A 378 20.24 7.36 21.32
CA GLU A 378 21.34 7.56 22.25
C GLU A 378 22.32 8.63 21.75
N LEU A 379 22.57 8.65 20.43
CA LEU A 379 23.43 9.66 19.81
C LEU A 379 22.79 11.05 19.89
N LEU A 380 21.50 11.16 19.66
CA LEU A 380 20.75 12.42 19.77
C LEU A 380 20.74 12.92 21.21
N ASP A 381 20.43 12.07 22.18
CA ASP A 381 20.44 12.42 23.61
C ASP A 381 21.82 12.91 24.09
N ALA A 382 22.90 12.27 23.62
CA ALA A 382 24.27 12.66 23.95
C ALA A 382 24.66 14.01 23.33
N ASN A 383 24.01 14.48 22.29
CA ASN A 383 24.33 15.71 21.57
C ASN A 383 23.36 16.88 21.85
N VAL A 384 22.20 16.64 22.49
CA VAL A 384 21.21 17.69 22.83
C VAL A 384 21.85 18.86 23.59
N GLY A 385 22.83 18.59 24.47
CA GLY A 385 23.57 19.62 25.18
C GLY A 385 24.59 20.39 24.31
N ARG A 386 25.20 19.71 23.32
CA ARG A 386 26.21 20.30 22.43
C ARG A 386 25.59 21.26 21.39
N GLU A 387 24.43 20.97 20.85
CA GLU A 387 23.75 21.89 19.93
C GLU A 387 23.36 23.21 20.62
N LEU A 388 23.00 23.17 21.90
CA LEU A 388 22.74 24.37 22.69
C LEU A 388 23.99 25.17 22.97
N GLU A 389 25.16 24.53 23.24
CA GLU A 389 26.43 25.19 23.45
C GLU A 389 26.98 25.80 22.15
N THR A 390 26.94 25.09 21.02
CA THR A 390 27.42 25.63 19.73
C THR A 390 26.54 26.76 19.20
N ALA A 391 25.23 26.72 19.47
CA ALA A 391 24.34 27.81 19.14
C ALA A 391 24.62 29.08 19.93
N SER A 392 25.12 28.96 21.19
CA SER A 392 25.51 30.10 22.02
C SER A 392 26.81 30.73 21.56
N ASP A 393 27.74 29.95 20.98
CA ASP A 393 29.07 30.44 20.53
C ASP A 393 29.03 31.08 19.14
N VAL A 394 28.05 30.74 18.30
CA VAL A 394 27.93 31.30 16.96
C VAL A 394 27.13 32.60 16.91
N TRP A 395 26.37 32.92 17.98
CA TRP A 395 25.52 34.10 17.99
C TRP A 395 25.95 35.08 19.13
N PRO A 396 26.48 36.25 18.79
CA PRO A 396 26.73 37.27 19.82
C PRO A 396 25.43 37.57 20.57
N ALA A 397 25.50 37.72 21.88
CA ALA A 397 24.35 37.91 22.78
C ALA A 397 23.34 38.98 22.33
N LYS A 398 23.79 39.95 21.49
CA LYS A 398 22.94 40.98 20.88
C LYS A 398 22.03 40.41 19.78
N THR A 399 22.46 39.37 19.03
CA THR A 399 21.65 38.76 17.96
C THR A 399 20.63 37.75 18.52
N ALA A 400 20.99 37.02 19.58
CA ALA A 400 20.05 36.16 20.28
C ALA A 400 18.91 36.96 20.91
N GLY A 401 19.22 38.11 21.54
CA GLY A 401 18.20 39.02 22.06
C GLY A 401 17.28 39.58 20.98
N MET A 402 17.80 39.86 19.76
CA MET A 402 17.02 40.36 18.66
C MET A 402 16.09 39.31 18.05
N LEU A 403 16.48 38.01 18.00
CA LEU A 403 15.63 36.91 17.56
C LEU A 403 14.53 36.58 18.57
N ILE A 404 14.82 36.65 19.86
CA ILE A 404 13.80 36.50 20.91
C ILE A 404 12.77 37.63 20.77
N LEU A 405 13.22 38.87 20.51
CA LEU A 405 12.35 40.03 20.30
C LEU A 405 11.52 39.87 19.00
N ILE A 406 12.09 39.35 17.92
CA ILE A 406 11.39 39.09 16.67
C ILE A 406 10.34 37.94 16.86
N SER A 407 10.72 36.89 17.57
CA SER A 407 9.79 35.78 17.90
C SER A 407 8.64 36.26 18.79
N LEU A 408 8.90 37.08 19.79
CA LEU A 408 7.88 37.71 20.64
C LEU A 408 7.00 38.69 19.85
N ALA A 409 7.58 39.44 18.92
CA ALA A 409 6.84 40.34 18.04
C ALA A 409 5.93 39.57 17.06
N CYS A 410 6.42 38.46 16.50
CA CYS A 410 5.61 37.61 15.62
C CYS A 410 4.46 36.93 16.36
N THR A 411 4.68 36.45 17.61
CA THR A 411 3.61 35.88 18.44
C THR A 411 2.60 36.93 18.88
N ALA A 412 3.05 38.15 19.21
CA ALA A 412 2.15 39.26 19.52
C ALA A 412 1.32 39.70 18.28
N ALA A 413 1.94 39.76 17.10
CA ALA A 413 1.24 40.07 15.85
C ALA A 413 0.20 38.99 15.50
N ALA A 414 0.53 37.71 15.65
CA ALA A 414 -0.41 36.59 15.47
C ALA A 414 -1.59 36.68 16.45
N ALA A 415 -1.34 37.03 17.71
CA ALA A 415 -2.40 37.20 18.71
C ALA A 415 -3.33 38.39 18.35
N VAL A 416 -2.76 39.51 17.88
CA VAL A 416 -3.54 40.69 17.45
C VAL A 416 -4.41 40.33 16.22
N VAL A 417 -3.88 39.61 15.23
CA VAL A 417 -4.64 39.14 14.05
C VAL A 417 -5.77 38.21 14.50
N THR A 418 -5.51 37.27 15.40
CA THR A 418 -6.51 36.32 15.91
C THR A 418 -7.64 37.07 16.65
N VAL A 419 -7.29 38.03 17.51
CA VAL A 419 -8.29 38.89 18.19
C VAL A 419 -9.08 39.74 17.19
N GLY A 420 -8.40 40.27 16.17
CA GLY A 420 -9.03 41.03 15.08
C GLY A 420 -10.05 40.18 14.29
N VAL A 421 -9.68 38.99 13.90
CA VAL A 421 -10.56 38.03 13.19
C VAL A 421 -11.75 37.63 14.08
N MET A 422 -11.53 37.32 15.38
CA MET A 422 -12.63 37.01 16.29
C MET A 422 -13.58 38.21 16.50
N ARG A 423 -13.09 39.46 16.54
CA ARG A 423 -13.93 40.65 16.60
C ARG A 423 -14.76 40.84 15.33
N LEU A 424 -14.18 40.60 14.16
CA LEU A 424 -14.89 40.66 12.88
C LEU A 424 -15.99 39.58 12.79
N LEU A 425 -15.69 38.33 13.18
CA LEU A 425 -16.66 37.24 13.23
C LEU A 425 -17.82 37.53 14.23
N ARG A 426 -17.52 38.09 15.41
CA ARG A 426 -18.56 38.52 16.36
C ARG A 426 -19.42 39.67 15.83
N ARG A 427 -18.86 40.61 15.05
CA ARG A 427 -19.64 41.67 14.40
C ARG A 427 -20.53 41.13 13.28
N ARG A 428 -20.08 40.14 12.53
CA ARG A 428 -20.85 39.47 11.47
C ARG A 428 -22.03 38.70 12.07
N ASN A 429 -21.81 37.93 13.15
CA ASN A 429 -22.87 37.18 13.86
C ASN A 429 -23.88 38.09 14.58
N ARG A 430 -23.54 39.34 14.91
CA ARG A 430 -24.53 40.31 15.43
C ARG A 430 -25.40 40.98 14.34
N LYS A 431 -24.94 41.01 13.08
CA LYS A 431 -25.76 41.50 11.95
C LYS A 431 -26.75 40.44 11.45
N THR A 432 -26.42 39.14 11.54
CA THR A 432 -27.32 38.06 11.14
C THR A 432 -28.40 37.73 12.18
N ARG A 433 -28.36 38.27 13.41
CA ARG A 433 -29.40 38.15 14.42
C ARG A 433 -30.41 39.29 14.47
N LYS A 434 -30.38 40.21 13.53
CA LYS A 434 -31.29 41.38 13.43
C LYS A 434 -32.14 41.39 12.13
N HIS A 435 -32.27 40.23 11.47
CA HIS A 435 -33.25 40.00 10.41
C HIS A 435 -34.08 38.78 10.71
#